data_8ebddaef86004fdc9e5e89d26182d305
#
_entry.id   8ebddaef86004fdc9e5e89d26182d305
#
_cell.length_a   1.000
_cell.length_b   1.000
_cell.length_c   1.000
_cell.angle_alpha   90.00
_cell.angle_beta   90.00
_cell.angle_gamma   90.00
#
_symmetry.space_group_name_H-M   'P 1'
#
loop_
_entity.id
_entity.type
_entity.pdbx_description
1 polymer ?
#
loop_
_entity_poly.entity_id
_entity_poly.type
_entity_poly.pdbx_seq_one_letter_code
_entity_poly.pdbx_strand_id
1 'polypeptide(L)'
;MNRPVAQTHLSQLAELLCWMDEAPERRSLAPEARTPEGLWWEILAGEGEKAWVWIEAGRVQGYGALVPFWEGAALEGPIIRGGDGKALLEHLVRKARQNGFSSLYAFPEASNRQARALLEQVGFSAEHTTYFYAIDRTDLSYPVPAGYKIERAKPCDPQAYRDLYSRAEDGWSLRLRWTDEELRQHFMGTEVELFMAYSAETGEPVGMVELELDDTQAEIAYLGVIPEARGQGLGRALLGIAAEWAFSNPQIERLQVRAHDHEKAAQALYKRLGFQPTSAVVTYALELY
;
A
#
# COMPACT_ATOMS: atom_id res chain seq x y z
N MET A 1 -5.11 27.96 12.69
CA MET A 1 -3.71 28.15 13.16
C MET A 1 -3.06 26.78 13.26
N ASN A 2 -1.87 26.59 12.63
CA ASN A 2 -1.09 25.36 12.71
C ASN A 2 -0.36 25.24 14.04
N ARG A 3 -0.40 24.07 14.65
CA ARG A 3 0.37 23.73 15.86
C ARG A 3 0.91 22.30 15.76
N PRO A 4 2.09 22.00 16.31
CA PRO A 4 2.51 20.62 16.52
C PRO A 4 1.46 19.85 17.33
N VAL A 5 1.32 18.56 17.04
CA VAL A 5 0.45 17.70 17.85
C VAL A 5 0.99 17.64 19.28
N ALA A 6 0.13 17.76 20.23
CA ALA A 6 0.43 17.63 21.65
C ALA A 6 -0.60 16.71 22.33
N GLN A 7 -0.28 16.21 23.51
CA GLN A 7 -1.18 15.31 24.26
C GLN A 7 -2.60 15.86 24.41
N THR A 8 -2.74 17.17 24.59
CA THR A 8 -4.04 17.86 24.71
C THR A 8 -4.89 17.82 23.43
N HIS A 9 -4.30 17.46 22.28
CA HIS A 9 -5.01 17.38 21.00
C HIS A 9 -5.51 15.97 20.69
N LEU A 10 -4.97 14.91 21.36
CA LEU A 10 -5.16 13.52 20.95
C LEU A 10 -6.62 13.06 20.93
N SER A 11 -7.44 13.46 21.92
CA SER A 11 -8.87 13.12 21.93
C SER A 11 -9.61 13.71 20.74
N GLN A 12 -9.34 14.96 20.40
CA GLN A 12 -9.97 15.61 19.25
C GLN A 12 -9.41 15.12 17.90
N LEU A 13 -8.15 14.69 17.89
CA LEU A 13 -7.54 14.06 16.73
C LEU A 13 -8.17 12.67 16.47
N ALA A 14 -8.36 11.86 17.51
CA ALA A 14 -9.09 10.60 17.39
C ALA A 14 -10.49 10.78 16.81
N GLU A 15 -11.24 11.79 17.27
CA GLU A 15 -12.55 12.16 16.71
C GLU A 15 -12.47 12.57 15.23
N LEU A 16 -11.43 13.30 14.84
CA LEU A 16 -11.21 13.70 13.44
C LEU A 16 -10.89 12.48 12.55
N LEU A 17 -10.07 11.53 13.03
CA LEU A 17 -9.74 10.32 12.30
C LEU A 17 -10.95 9.37 12.17
N CYS A 18 -11.74 9.20 13.24
CA CYS A 18 -13.00 8.47 13.16
C CYS A 18 -13.96 9.11 12.14
N TRP A 19 -14.09 10.46 12.12
CA TRP A 19 -14.87 11.15 11.10
C TRP A 19 -14.35 10.93 9.67
N MET A 20 -13.03 10.81 9.50
CA MET A 20 -12.44 10.48 8.20
C MET A 20 -12.87 9.08 7.74
N ASP A 21 -12.87 8.10 8.64
CA ASP A 21 -13.18 6.69 8.32
C ASP A 21 -14.65 6.48 7.90
N GLU A 22 -15.57 7.35 8.33
CA GLU A 22 -17.00 7.23 8.02
C GLU A 22 -17.32 7.30 6.52
N ALA A 23 -16.42 7.90 5.70
CA ALA A 23 -16.69 8.08 4.29
C ALA A 23 -15.42 8.04 3.42
N PRO A 24 -15.42 7.26 2.32
CA PRO A 24 -14.25 7.16 1.42
C PRO A 24 -13.78 8.52 0.90
N GLU A 25 -14.69 9.46 0.64
CA GLU A 25 -14.37 10.81 0.14
C GLU A 25 -13.63 11.70 1.15
N ARG A 26 -13.34 11.20 2.35
CA ARG A 26 -12.53 11.87 3.38
C ARG A 26 -11.19 11.20 3.62
N ARG A 27 -11.00 9.98 3.13
CA ARG A 27 -9.84 9.14 3.45
C ARG A 27 -8.57 9.61 2.75
N SER A 28 -7.50 9.57 3.51
CA SER A 28 -6.10 9.72 3.09
C SER A 28 -5.26 8.81 3.97
N LEU A 29 -3.97 8.64 3.66
CA LEU A 29 -3.03 7.99 4.57
C LEU A 29 -3.12 8.68 5.95
N ALA A 30 -3.19 7.89 7.00
CA ALA A 30 -3.38 8.37 8.38
C ALA A 30 -2.78 7.38 9.37
N PRO A 31 -2.55 7.78 10.64
CA PRO A 31 -2.24 6.85 11.72
C PRO A 31 -3.27 5.71 11.81
N GLU A 32 -2.86 4.54 12.25
CA GLU A 32 -3.76 3.40 12.43
C GLU A 32 -4.62 3.54 13.70
N ALA A 33 -4.07 4.12 14.75
CA ALA A 33 -4.76 4.28 16.03
C ALA A 33 -5.98 5.23 15.93
N ARG A 34 -7.03 4.87 16.66
CA ARG A 34 -8.27 5.67 16.79
C ARG A 34 -8.55 6.03 18.26
N THR A 35 -7.60 5.77 19.15
CA THR A 35 -7.70 6.13 20.58
C THR A 35 -6.58 7.13 20.94
N PRO A 36 -6.81 8.01 21.92
CA PRO A 36 -5.78 8.95 22.38
C PRO A 36 -4.48 8.26 22.83
N GLU A 37 -4.58 7.09 23.45
CA GLU A 37 -3.43 6.32 23.91
C GLU A 37 -2.64 5.74 22.73
N GLY A 38 -3.30 5.12 21.77
CA GLY A 38 -2.66 4.62 20.54
C GLY A 38 -1.99 5.73 19.74
N LEU A 39 -2.68 6.87 19.55
CA LEU A 39 -2.11 8.04 18.89
C LEU A 39 -0.92 8.64 19.64
N TRP A 40 -0.88 8.53 20.97
CA TRP A 40 0.30 8.93 21.73
C TRP A 40 1.51 8.09 21.34
N TRP A 41 1.35 6.77 21.26
CA TRP A 41 2.42 5.86 20.85
C TRP A 41 2.88 6.08 19.41
N GLU A 42 1.96 6.25 18.48
CA GLU A 42 2.31 6.42 17.06
C GLU A 42 2.93 7.79 16.75
N ILE A 43 2.42 8.86 17.37
CA ILE A 43 2.78 10.23 16.98
C ILE A 43 3.78 10.86 17.95
N LEU A 44 3.60 10.70 19.27
CA LEU A 44 4.33 11.45 20.29
C LEU A 44 5.45 10.66 20.98
N ALA A 45 5.40 9.33 20.98
CA ALA A 45 6.42 8.52 21.67
C ALA A 45 7.80 8.55 20.99
N GLY A 46 7.86 8.98 19.69
CA GLY A 46 9.12 9.13 18.96
C GLY A 46 9.75 10.51 19.14
N GLU A 47 10.99 10.65 18.67
CA GLU A 47 11.69 11.92 18.68
C GLU A 47 11.24 12.86 17.55
N GLY A 48 11.16 14.16 17.85
CA GLY A 48 10.92 15.26 16.91
C GLY A 48 9.44 15.54 16.59
N GLU A 49 9.21 16.75 16.07
CA GLU A 49 7.89 17.17 15.63
C GLU A 49 7.62 16.63 14.20
N LYS A 50 6.77 15.62 14.09
CA LYS A 50 6.43 14.96 12.81
C LYS A 50 5.00 15.25 12.36
N ALA A 51 4.13 15.71 13.26
CA ALA A 51 2.70 15.87 13.02
C ALA A 51 2.17 17.23 13.50
N TRP A 52 1.23 17.79 12.73
CA TRP A 52 0.62 19.09 12.98
C TRP A 52 -0.91 19.02 12.87
N VAL A 53 -1.56 19.87 13.65
CA VAL A 53 -3.01 20.07 13.59
C VAL A 53 -3.33 21.51 13.20
N TRP A 54 -4.42 21.68 12.46
CA TRP A 54 -5.08 22.97 12.31
C TRP A 54 -6.13 23.13 13.40
N ILE A 55 -6.00 24.19 14.19
CA ILE A 55 -6.96 24.51 15.26
C ILE A 55 -7.75 25.74 14.88
N GLU A 56 -9.08 25.65 14.96
CA GLU A 56 -10.03 26.72 14.76
C GLU A 56 -11.10 26.67 15.86
N ALA A 57 -11.40 27.82 16.47
CA ALA A 57 -12.31 27.93 17.59
C ALA A 57 -12.05 26.92 18.73
N GLY A 58 -10.77 26.62 19.02
CA GLY A 58 -10.37 25.67 20.06
C GLY A 58 -10.55 24.19 19.69
N ARG A 59 -10.89 23.89 18.45
CA ARG A 59 -11.08 22.50 17.97
C ARG A 59 -10.09 22.13 16.88
N VAL A 60 -9.66 20.86 16.89
CA VAL A 60 -8.88 20.27 15.81
C VAL A 60 -9.79 20.09 14.59
N GLN A 61 -9.47 20.77 13.51
CA GLN A 61 -10.22 20.78 12.25
C GLN A 61 -9.42 20.21 11.08
N GLY A 62 -8.10 20.04 11.24
CA GLY A 62 -7.23 19.43 10.24
C GLY A 62 -6.04 18.76 10.86
N TYR A 63 -5.49 17.78 10.15
CA TYR A 63 -4.31 16.99 10.53
C TYR A 63 -3.43 16.71 9.31
N GLY A 64 -2.13 16.67 9.57
CA GLY A 64 -1.15 16.10 8.65
C GLY A 64 0.18 15.84 9.34
N ALA A 65 0.89 14.83 8.86
CA ALA A 65 2.19 14.45 9.39
C ALA A 65 3.17 14.06 8.26
N LEU A 66 4.46 14.06 8.59
CA LEU A 66 5.55 13.65 7.72
C LEU A 66 6.15 12.36 8.24
N VAL A 67 6.03 11.29 7.49
CA VAL A 67 6.58 9.97 7.81
C VAL A 67 7.69 9.65 6.82
N PRO A 68 8.89 9.23 7.25
CA PRO A 68 9.96 8.83 6.32
C PRO A 68 9.45 7.79 5.31
N PHE A 69 9.71 8.03 4.04
CA PHE A 69 9.28 7.16 2.96
C PHE A 69 10.26 7.24 1.78
N TRP A 70 10.95 6.13 1.47
CA TRP A 70 12.03 6.08 0.47
C TRP A 70 13.12 7.14 0.75
N GLU A 71 13.45 7.94 -0.28
CA GLU A 71 14.41 9.05 -0.21
C GLU A 71 13.72 10.37 0.18
N GLY A 72 12.42 10.33 0.53
CA GLY A 72 11.59 11.47 0.87
C GLY A 72 10.72 11.22 2.10
N ALA A 73 9.51 11.73 2.08
CA ALA A 73 8.50 11.49 3.10
C ALA A 73 7.12 11.20 2.52
N ALA A 74 6.35 10.37 3.19
CA ALA A 74 4.92 10.26 2.98
C ALA A 74 4.20 11.30 3.85
N LEU A 75 3.18 11.91 3.27
CA LEU A 75 2.28 12.81 3.95
C LEU A 75 1.07 12.00 4.48
N GLU A 76 0.98 11.83 5.79
CA GLU A 76 -0.30 11.47 6.38
C GLU A 76 -1.24 12.67 6.28
N GLY A 77 -2.41 12.47 5.71
CA GLY A 77 -3.33 13.55 5.36
C GLY A 77 -3.14 14.07 3.92
N PRO A 78 -3.58 15.32 3.64
CA PRO A 78 -4.28 16.21 4.56
C PRO A 78 -5.69 15.71 4.92
N ILE A 79 -6.00 15.66 6.20
CA ILE A 79 -7.34 15.35 6.71
C ILE A 79 -7.95 16.65 7.16
N ILE A 80 -8.99 17.13 6.47
CA ILE A 80 -9.55 18.45 6.67
C ILE A 80 -11.06 18.34 6.84
N ARG A 81 -11.55 18.60 8.06
CA ARG A 81 -12.97 18.73 8.37
C ARG A 81 -13.44 20.19 8.24
N GLY A 82 -12.52 21.13 8.47
CA GLY A 82 -12.77 22.56 8.36
C GLY A 82 -11.49 23.38 8.46
N GLY A 83 -11.59 24.70 8.34
CA GLY A 83 -10.47 25.60 8.41
C GLY A 83 -9.66 25.72 7.11
N ASP A 84 -8.43 26.23 7.22
CA ASP A 84 -7.54 26.48 6.09
C ASP A 84 -6.63 25.29 5.83
N GLY A 85 -7.12 24.31 5.07
CA GLY A 85 -6.36 23.12 4.68
C GLY A 85 -5.15 23.46 3.83
N LYS A 86 -5.21 24.50 3.01
CA LYS A 86 -4.06 24.95 2.20
C LYS A 86 -2.93 25.45 3.08
N ALA A 87 -3.22 26.27 4.09
CA ALA A 87 -2.20 26.77 5.01
C ALA A 87 -1.57 25.65 5.86
N LEU A 88 -2.32 24.60 6.20
CA LEU A 88 -1.77 23.41 6.85
C LEU A 88 -0.80 22.69 5.89
N LEU A 89 -1.21 22.43 4.67
CA LEU A 89 -0.39 21.70 3.68
C LEU A 89 0.87 22.47 3.31
N GLU A 90 0.79 23.80 3.07
CA GLU A 90 1.96 24.65 2.84
C GLU A 90 2.93 24.65 4.04
N HIS A 91 2.40 24.55 5.28
CA HIS A 91 3.24 24.41 6.46
C HIS A 91 4.00 23.09 6.44
N LEU A 92 3.35 21.99 6.13
CA LEU A 92 3.97 20.65 6.04
C LEU A 92 5.04 20.61 4.93
N VAL A 93 4.79 21.20 3.77
CA VAL A 93 5.79 21.32 2.70
C VAL A 93 7.03 22.10 3.16
N ARG A 94 6.85 23.24 3.88
CA ARG A 94 7.98 23.97 4.46
C ARG A 94 8.76 23.14 5.47
N LYS A 95 8.08 22.38 6.32
CA LYS A 95 8.70 21.47 7.31
C LYS A 95 9.48 20.36 6.62
N ALA A 96 8.93 19.77 5.57
CA ALA A 96 9.62 18.75 4.79
C ALA A 96 10.94 19.28 4.18
N ARG A 97 10.92 20.48 3.61
CA ARG A 97 12.15 21.15 3.11
C ARG A 97 13.16 21.41 4.23
N GLN A 98 12.70 21.89 5.39
CA GLN A 98 13.56 22.12 6.56
C GLN A 98 14.21 20.85 7.11
N ASN A 99 13.53 19.73 6.99
CA ASN A 99 14.03 18.42 7.39
C ASN A 99 14.92 17.75 6.33
N GLY A 100 15.12 18.40 5.16
CA GLY A 100 16.01 17.91 4.10
C GLY A 100 15.43 16.79 3.24
N PHE A 101 14.11 16.58 3.24
CA PHE A 101 13.49 15.62 2.33
C PHE A 101 13.58 16.14 0.89
N SER A 102 13.86 15.23 -0.04
CA SER A 102 13.95 15.54 -1.48
C SER A 102 12.58 15.57 -2.16
N SER A 103 11.62 14.79 -1.63
CA SER A 103 10.29 14.64 -2.20
C SER A 103 9.24 14.36 -1.13
N LEU A 104 7.99 14.71 -1.43
CA LEU A 104 6.81 14.35 -0.64
C LEU A 104 5.85 13.52 -1.49
N TYR A 105 5.31 12.48 -0.89
CA TYR A 105 4.27 11.64 -1.46
C TYR A 105 2.99 11.76 -0.63
N ALA A 106 1.83 11.77 -1.29
CA ALA A 106 0.53 11.76 -0.63
C ALA A 106 -0.39 10.73 -1.28
N PHE A 107 -1.27 10.12 -0.49
CA PHE A 107 -2.07 8.96 -0.86
C PHE A 107 -3.56 9.15 -0.50
N PRO A 108 -4.25 10.16 -1.06
CA PRO A 108 -5.68 10.32 -0.86
C PRO A 108 -6.47 9.25 -1.61
N GLU A 109 -7.59 8.82 -1.03
CA GLU A 109 -8.60 8.06 -1.76
C GLU A 109 -9.03 8.82 -3.02
N ALA A 110 -9.24 8.12 -4.13
CA ALA A 110 -9.58 8.74 -5.42
C ALA A 110 -10.88 9.56 -5.37
N SER A 111 -11.80 9.18 -4.50
CA SER A 111 -13.04 9.89 -4.21
C SER A 111 -12.85 11.14 -3.35
N ASN A 112 -11.71 11.30 -2.65
CA ASN A 112 -11.41 12.47 -1.80
C ASN A 112 -11.00 13.69 -2.66
N ARG A 113 -11.99 14.31 -3.30
CA ARG A 113 -11.78 15.46 -4.18
C ARG A 113 -11.19 16.67 -3.44
N GLN A 114 -11.52 16.83 -2.15
CA GLN A 114 -11.02 17.95 -1.35
C GLN A 114 -9.51 17.85 -1.13
N ALA A 115 -9.01 16.71 -0.65
CA ALA A 115 -7.59 16.51 -0.44
C ALA A 115 -6.81 16.61 -1.77
N ARG A 116 -7.31 16.00 -2.83
CA ARG A 116 -6.71 16.04 -4.17
C ARG A 116 -6.59 17.48 -4.70
N ALA A 117 -7.66 18.27 -4.63
CA ALA A 117 -7.63 19.66 -5.05
C ALA A 117 -6.67 20.52 -4.22
N LEU A 118 -6.54 20.27 -2.91
CA LEU A 118 -5.58 20.95 -2.05
C LEU A 118 -4.14 20.59 -2.40
N LEU A 119 -3.85 19.31 -2.67
CA LEU A 119 -2.53 18.84 -3.10
C LEU A 119 -2.12 19.52 -4.41
N GLU A 120 -3.00 19.53 -5.41
CA GLU A 120 -2.77 20.18 -6.71
C GLU A 120 -2.53 21.69 -6.57
N GLN A 121 -3.27 22.39 -5.69
CA GLN A 121 -3.09 23.81 -5.41
C GLN A 121 -1.71 24.16 -4.78
N VAL A 122 -1.09 23.21 -4.10
CA VAL A 122 0.22 23.37 -3.46
C VAL A 122 1.36 22.85 -4.35
N GLY A 123 1.04 22.31 -5.52
CA GLY A 123 2.00 21.93 -6.54
C GLY A 123 2.30 20.43 -6.62
N PHE A 124 1.56 19.58 -5.91
CA PHE A 124 1.67 18.14 -6.13
C PHE A 124 1.11 17.73 -7.49
N SER A 125 1.73 16.74 -8.10
CA SER A 125 1.29 16.14 -9.35
C SER A 125 0.81 14.70 -9.10
N ALA A 126 -0.32 14.32 -9.70
CA ALA A 126 -0.78 12.94 -9.67
C ALA A 126 0.13 12.07 -10.56
N GLU A 127 0.62 10.96 -10.05
CA GLU A 127 1.49 10.03 -10.79
C GLU A 127 0.70 8.84 -11.33
N HIS A 128 0.02 8.11 -10.46
CA HIS A 128 -0.79 6.95 -10.84
C HIS A 128 -1.92 6.71 -9.83
N THR A 129 -2.85 5.84 -10.21
CA THR A 129 -3.93 5.37 -9.33
C THR A 129 -3.76 3.88 -9.07
N THR A 130 -3.74 3.49 -7.81
CA THR A 130 -3.77 2.09 -7.38
C THR A 130 -5.21 1.71 -7.07
N TYR A 131 -5.71 0.67 -7.75
CA TYR A 131 -7.03 0.09 -7.53
C TYR A 131 -6.91 -1.13 -6.63
N PHE A 132 -7.71 -1.19 -5.59
CA PHE A 132 -7.81 -2.34 -4.68
C PHE A 132 -9.07 -3.14 -5.02
N TYR A 133 -8.91 -4.46 -5.00
CA TYR A 133 -9.98 -5.41 -5.24
C TYR A 133 -9.97 -6.45 -4.15
N ALA A 134 -11.14 -7.01 -3.83
CA ALA A 134 -11.24 -8.10 -2.88
C ALA A 134 -12.25 -9.14 -3.34
N ILE A 135 -12.07 -10.37 -2.84
CA ILE A 135 -13.00 -11.45 -2.97
C ILE A 135 -13.16 -12.14 -1.61
N ASP A 136 -14.39 -12.42 -1.23
CA ASP A 136 -14.65 -13.19 -0.04
C ASP A 136 -14.34 -14.67 -0.29
N ARG A 137 -14.14 -15.45 0.77
CA ARG A 137 -13.77 -16.87 0.69
C ARG A 137 -14.60 -17.61 -0.35
N THR A 138 -13.93 -18.16 -1.35
CA THR A 138 -14.51 -18.94 -2.43
C THR A 138 -13.48 -19.90 -3.01
N ASP A 139 -13.93 -20.88 -3.79
CA ASP A 139 -13.03 -21.75 -4.54
C ASP A 139 -12.48 -21.01 -5.77
N LEU A 140 -11.17 -20.84 -5.80
CA LEU A 140 -10.39 -20.24 -6.89
C LEU A 140 -9.35 -21.22 -7.46
N SER A 141 -9.61 -22.50 -7.36
CA SER A 141 -8.69 -23.54 -7.87
C SER A 141 -8.61 -23.50 -9.40
N TYR A 142 -7.40 -23.39 -9.93
CA TYR A 142 -7.14 -23.42 -11.37
C TYR A 142 -5.98 -24.37 -11.68
N PRO A 143 -6.10 -25.18 -12.75
CA PRO A 143 -5.03 -26.09 -13.13
C PRO A 143 -3.78 -25.32 -13.55
N VAL A 144 -2.62 -25.84 -13.15
CA VAL A 144 -1.33 -25.34 -13.65
C VAL A 144 -1.25 -25.68 -15.14
N PRO A 145 -0.94 -24.71 -16.03
CA PRO A 145 -0.84 -24.96 -17.45
C PRO A 145 0.26 -25.99 -17.78
N ALA A 146 0.03 -26.78 -18.84
CA ALA A 146 1.03 -27.75 -19.31
C ALA A 146 2.36 -27.04 -19.62
N GLY A 147 3.48 -27.66 -19.27
CA GLY A 147 4.81 -27.09 -19.42
C GLY A 147 5.28 -26.21 -18.26
N TYR A 148 4.51 -26.11 -17.20
CA TYR A 148 4.88 -25.38 -15.99
C TYR A 148 4.65 -26.23 -14.73
N LYS A 149 5.40 -25.92 -13.68
CA LYS A 149 5.15 -26.38 -12.31
C LYS A 149 5.14 -25.18 -11.37
N ILE A 150 4.36 -25.22 -10.32
CA ILE A 150 4.35 -24.19 -9.26
C ILE A 150 4.73 -24.87 -7.96
N GLU A 151 5.68 -24.27 -7.27
CA GLU A 151 6.23 -24.80 -6.01
C GLU A 151 6.25 -23.68 -4.96
N ARG A 152 6.09 -24.06 -3.70
CA ARG A 152 6.31 -23.16 -2.58
C ARG A 152 7.80 -22.89 -2.44
N ALA A 153 8.22 -21.65 -2.51
CA ALA A 153 9.63 -21.22 -2.48
C ALA A 153 10.04 -20.79 -1.06
N LYS A 154 10.09 -21.76 -0.14
CA LYS A 154 10.48 -21.52 1.25
C LYS A 154 11.50 -22.59 1.65
N PRO A 155 12.79 -22.24 1.92
CA PRO A 155 13.32 -20.88 1.99
C PRO A 155 13.39 -20.17 0.63
N CYS A 156 13.28 -18.85 0.65
CA CYS A 156 13.44 -18.03 -0.55
C CYS A 156 14.90 -17.99 -1.01
N ASP A 157 15.14 -18.16 -2.31
CA ASP A 157 16.40 -17.82 -2.96
C ASP A 157 16.36 -16.34 -3.40
N PRO A 158 17.11 -15.43 -2.73
CA PRO A 158 17.07 -14.00 -3.04
C PRO A 158 17.50 -13.68 -4.47
N GLN A 159 18.44 -14.43 -5.05
CA GLN A 159 18.88 -14.17 -6.41
C GLN A 159 17.79 -14.51 -7.42
N ALA A 160 17.19 -15.70 -7.32
CA ALA A 160 16.08 -16.13 -8.17
C ALA A 160 14.87 -15.20 -8.03
N TYR A 161 14.61 -14.73 -6.83
CA TYR A 161 13.55 -13.75 -6.55
C TYR A 161 13.79 -12.43 -7.29
N ARG A 162 15.00 -11.82 -7.16
CA ARG A 162 15.31 -10.54 -7.82
C ARG A 162 15.35 -10.65 -9.33
N ASP A 163 15.94 -11.72 -9.86
CA ASP A 163 16.03 -11.94 -11.30
C ASP A 163 14.63 -12.05 -11.92
N LEU A 164 13.75 -12.80 -11.28
CA LEU A 164 12.37 -12.95 -11.73
C LEU A 164 11.60 -11.63 -11.61
N TYR A 165 11.75 -10.92 -10.49
CA TYR A 165 11.11 -9.65 -10.26
C TYR A 165 11.50 -8.61 -11.33
N SER A 166 12.81 -8.49 -11.63
CA SER A 166 13.31 -7.60 -12.66
C SER A 166 12.81 -7.96 -14.06
N ARG A 167 12.70 -9.26 -14.37
CA ARG A 167 12.18 -9.74 -15.67
C ARG A 167 10.67 -9.55 -15.83
N ALA A 168 9.94 -9.52 -14.74
CA ALA A 168 8.49 -9.26 -14.77
C ALA A 168 8.13 -7.79 -14.98
N GLU A 169 9.11 -6.90 -15.13
CA GLU A 169 8.96 -5.47 -15.46
C GLU A 169 8.18 -4.65 -14.42
N ASP A 170 8.40 -4.97 -13.15
CA ASP A 170 7.91 -4.10 -12.09
C ASP A 170 8.99 -3.10 -11.68
N GLY A 171 8.97 -1.92 -12.27
CA GLY A 171 9.92 -0.84 -11.99
C GLY A 171 9.78 -0.21 -10.58
N TRP A 172 8.75 -0.58 -9.84
CA TRP A 172 8.41 0.01 -8.54
C TRP A 172 8.79 -0.87 -7.33
N SER A 173 9.72 -1.76 -7.48
CA SER A 173 10.02 -2.70 -6.43
C SER A 173 10.92 -2.16 -5.33
N LEU A 174 10.34 -1.84 -4.17
CA LEU A 174 11.06 -1.65 -2.92
C LEU A 174 11.94 -2.86 -2.58
N ARG A 175 11.46 -4.06 -2.85
CA ARG A 175 12.12 -5.32 -2.48
C ARG A 175 13.37 -5.62 -3.29
N LEU A 176 13.54 -5.03 -4.47
CA LEU A 176 14.81 -5.11 -5.21
C LEU A 176 15.97 -4.40 -4.47
N ARG A 177 15.67 -3.50 -3.54
CA ARG A 177 16.65 -2.80 -2.69
C ARG A 177 16.98 -3.53 -1.41
N TRP A 178 16.20 -4.54 -1.03
CA TRP A 178 16.47 -5.32 0.17
C TRP A 178 17.73 -6.17 -0.01
N THR A 179 18.47 -6.31 1.07
CA THR A 179 19.61 -7.24 1.14
C THR A 179 19.13 -8.69 1.06
N ASP A 180 20.02 -9.60 0.79
CA ASP A 180 19.72 -11.04 0.81
C ASP A 180 19.17 -11.49 2.15
N GLU A 181 19.69 -10.92 3.23
CA GLU A 181 19.27 -11.27 4.58
C GLU A 181 17.86 -10.75 4.86
N GLU A 182 17.54 -9.51 4.47
CA GLU A 182 16.18 -8.95 4.62
C GLU A 182 15.15 -9.77 3.83
N LEU A 183 15.46 -10.18 2.59
CA LEU A 183 14.59 -11.05 1.81
C LEU A 183 14.38 -12.42 2.49
N ARG A 184 15.45 -13.05 2.99
CA ARG A 184 15.31 -14.33 3.70
C ARG A 184 14.47 -14.17 4.96
N GLN A 185 14.71 -13.14 5.77
CA GLN A 185 13.96 -12.90 6.99
C GLN A 185 12.48 -12.65 6.71
N HIS A 186 12.16 -11.83 5.71
CA HIS A 186 10.78 -11.58 5.30
C HIS A 186 10.05 -12.89 4.96
N PHE A 187 10.63 -13.73 4.09
CA PHE A 187 10.00 -14.99 3.70
C PHE A 187 10.13 -16.13 4.73
N MET A 188 10.88 -15.96 5.81
CA MET A 188 10.87 -16.89 6.94
C MET A 188 9.66 -16.68 7.85
N GLY A 189 9.04 -15.50 7.83
CA GLY A 189 7.84 -15.19 8.61
C GLY A 189 6.69 -16.17 8.32
N THR A 190 5.86 -16.44 9.30
CA THR A 190 4.68 -17.33 9.16
C THR A 190 3.53 -16.65 8.41
N GLU A 191 3.59 -15.32 8.32
CA GLU A 191 2.56 -14.46 7.72
C GLU A 191 2.80 -14.18 6.24
N VAL A 192 3.93 -14.64 5.69
CA VAL A 192 4.29 -14.40 4.30
C VAL A 192 4.55 -15.72 3.58
N GLU A 193 3.97 -15.90 2.40
CA GLU A 193 4.19 -17.06 1.56
C GLU A 193 4.62 -16.64 0.15
N LEU A 194 5.53 -17.42 -0.42
CA LEU A 194 6.01 -17.25 -1.78
C LEU A 194 5.81 -18.55 -2.57
N PHE A 195 5.12 -18.45 -3.71
CA PHE A 195 5.04 -19.53 -4.70
C PHE A 195 5.70 -19.08 -5.99
N MET A 196 6.55 -19.94 -6.54
CA MET A 196 7.26 -19.70 -7.80
C MET A 196 6.83 -20.71 -8.86
N ALA A 197 6.62 -20.21 -10.05
CA ALA A 197 6.34 -21.01 -11.22
C ALA A 197 7.63 -21.20 -12.02
N TYR A 198 7.87 -22.41 -12.45
CA TYR A 198 9.05 -22.81 -13.22
C TYR A 198 8.62 -23.40 -14.57
N SER A 199 9.41 -23.13 -15.62
CA SER A 199 9.31 -23.85 -16.88
C SER A 199 9.70 -25.31 -16.67
N ALA A 200 8.88 -26.24 -17.09
CA ALA A 200 9.20 -27.67 -17.03
C ALA A 200 10.31 -28.07 -17.99
N GLU A 201 10.53 -27.29 -19.05
CA GLU A 201 11.56 -27.55 -20.07
C GLU A 201 12.95 -27.09 -19.58
N THR A 202 13.05 -25.85 -19.06
CA THR A 202 14.33 -25.25 -18.69
C THR A 202 14.65 -25.32 -17.19
N GLY A 203 13.62 -25.52 -16.35
CA GLY A 203 13.75 -25.44 -14.90
C GLY A 203 13.86 -24.01 -14.37
N GLU A 204 13.81 -22.99 -15.22
CA GLU A 204 13.96 -21.59 -14.82
C GLU A 204 12.68 -21.00 -14.25
N PRO A 205 12.77 -20.07 -13.26
CA PRO A 205 11.62 -19.36 -12.73
C PRO A 205 11.04 -18.41 -13.80
N VAL A 206 9.71 -18.46 -13.96
CA VAL A 206 8.97 -17.70 -14.99
C VAL A 206 7.80 -16.90 -14.43
N GLY A 207 7.45 -17.09 -13.17
CA GLY A 207 6.40 -16.32 -12.48
C GLY A 207 6.44 -16.55 -10.98
N MET A 208 5.83 -15.66 -10.23
CA MET A 208 5.70 -15.80 -8.78
C MET A 208 4.46 -15.09 -8.26
N VAL A 209 4.00 -15.52 -7.12
CA VAL A 209 2.99 -14.85 -6.31
C VAL A 209 3.46 -14.81 -4.86
N GLU A 210 3.32 -13.65 -4.26
CA GLU A 210 3.61 -13.38 -2.88
C GLU A 210 2.32 -13.08 -2.16
N LEU A 211 2.09 -13.77 -1.03
CA LEU A 211 0.92 -13.68 -0.20
C LEU A 211 1.33 -13.24 1.19
N GLU A 212 0.67 -12.21 1.70
CA GLU A 212 0.76 -11.76 3.09
C GLU A 212 -0.55 -12.08 3.81
N LEU A 213 -0.45 -12.60 5.04
CA LEU A 213 -1.58 -12.96 5.89
C LEU A 213 -1.68 -11.97 7.05
N ASP A 214 -2.88 -11.47 7.31
CA ASP A 214 -3.19 -10.63 8.44
C ASP A 214 -4.52 -11.10 9.05
N ASP A 215 -4.55 -11.40 10.34
CA ASP A 215 -5.66 -11.88 11.16
C ASP A 215 -6.79 -12.59 10.38
N THR A 216 -7.68 -11.82 9.73
CA THR A 216 -8.85 -12.32 8.98
C THR A 216 -8.77 -12.09 7.48
N GLN A 217 -7.68 -11.48 7.01
CA GLN A 217 -7.51 -11.13 5.61
C GLN A 217 -6.18 -11.63 5.06
N ALA A 218 -6.11 -11.78 3.76
CA ALA A 218 -4.88 -12.05 3.05
C ALA A 218 -4.73 -11.05 1.88
N GLU A 219 -3.51 -10.66 1.56
CA GLU A 219 -3.21 -9.82 0.41
C GLU A 219 -2.25 -10.52 -0.53
N ILE A 220 -2.54 -10.49 -1.83
CA ILE A 220 -1.53 -10.76 -2.85
C ILE A 220 -0.65 -9.51 -2.94
N ALA A 221 0.47 -9.55 -2.24
CA ALA A 221 1.42 -8.44 -2.20
C ALA A 221 2.15 -8.24 -3.53
N TYR A 222 2.36 -9.35 -4.27
CA TYR A 222 2.90 -9.33 -5.62
C TYR A 222 2.42 -10.52 -6.45
N LEU A 223 2.15 -10.30 -7.73
CA LEU A 223 1.89 -11.33 -8.74
C LEU A 223 2.56 -10.94 -10.06
N GLY A 224 3.61 -11.64 -10.42
CA GLY A 224 4.36 -11.39 -11.65
C GLY A 224 4.55 -12.63 -12.50
N VAL A 225 4.51 -12.44 -13.81
CA VAL A 225 4.84 -13.45 -14.83
C VAL A 225 5.69 -12.77 -15.90
N ILE A 226 6.84 -13.37 -16.25
CA ILE A 226 7.71 -12.82 -17.29
C ILE A 226 6.98 -12.71 -18.63
N PRO A 227 7.31 -11.73 -19.49
CA PRO A 227 6.61 -11.48 -20.74
C PRO A 227 6.40 -12.74 -21.60
N GLU A 228 7.43 -13.58 -21.71
CA GLU A 228 7.44 -14.78 -22.55
C GLU A 228 6.44 -15.86 -22.09
N ALA A 229 6.10 -15.88 -20.79
CA ALA A 229 5.16 -16.85 -20.21
C ALA A 229 3.75 -16.30 -20.01
N ARG A 230 3.50 -15.03 -20.41
CA ARG A 230 2.18 -14.41 -20.32
C ARG A 230 1.17 -15.01 -21.32
N GLY A 231 -0.10 -14.81 -21.03
CA GLY A 231 -1.20 -15.24 -21.92
C GLY A 231 -1.52 -16.74 -21.87
N GLN A 232 -0.75 -17.55 -21.13
CA GLN A 232 -0.88 -19.01 -21.05
C GLN A 232 -1.69 -19.49 -19.82
N GLY A 233 -2.26 -18.57 -19.03
CA GLY A 233 -3.05 -18.90 -17.84
C GLY A 233 -2.23 -19.01 -16.54
N LEU A 234 -0.89 -18.79 -16.59
CA LEU A 234 -0.01 -18.98 -15.46
C LEU A 234 -0.33 -18.01 -14.30
N GLY A 235 -0.60 -16.73 -14.59
CA GLY A 235 -1.00 -15.76 -13.55
C GLY A 235 -2.29 -16.14 -12.83
N ARG A 236 -3.25 -16.76 -13.54
CA ARG A 236 -4.46 -17.30 -12.93
C ARG A 236 -4.17 -18.50 -12.02
N ALA A 237 -3.28 -19.39 -12.45
CA ALA A 237 -2.90 -20.57 -11.65
C ALA A 237 -2.12 -20.13 -10.37
N LEU A 238 -1.20 -19.18 -10.48
CA LEU A 238 -0.49 -18.61 -9.33
C LEU A 238 -1.44 -17.97 -8.32
N LEU A 239 -2.38 -17.16 -8.80
CA LEU A 239 -3.39 -16.55 -7.94
C LEU A 239 -4.28 -17.60 -7.28
N GLY A 240 -4.66 -18.64 -8.04
CA GLY A 240 -5.46 -19.75 -7.50
C GLY A 240 -4.76 -20.49 -6.37
N ILE A 241 -3.48 -20.83 -6.53
CA ILE A 241 -2.67 -21.49 -5.48
C ILE A 241 -2.55 -20.59 -4.23
N ALA A 242 -2.31 -19.30 -4.41
CA ALA A 242 -2.24 -18.37 -3.29
C ALA A 242 -3.59 -18.24 -2.57
N ALA A 243 -4.71 -18.20 -3.31
CA ALA A 243 -6.05 -18.17 -2.74
C ALA A 243 -6.38 -19.47 -1.98
N GLU A 244 -6.06 -20.63 -2.55
CA GLU A 244 -6.24 -21.93 -1.90
C GLU A 244 -5.42 -22.01 -0.60
N TRP A 245 -4.17 -21.53 -0.62
CA TRP A 245 -3.36 -21.46 0.57
C TRP A 245 -3.95 -20.53 1.63
N ALA A 246 -4.31 -19.28 1.27
CA ALA A 246 -4.93 -18.33 2.18
C ALA A 246 -6.19 -18.89 2.81
N PHE A 247 -7.09 -19.41 2.00
CA PHE A 247 -8.37 -19.94 2.46
C PHE A 247 -8.27 -21.32 3.14
N SER A 248 -7.10 -21.97 3.13
CA SER A 248 -6.86 -23.15 3.98
C SER A 248 -6.83 -22.79 5.47
N ASN A 249 -6.47 -21.54 5.81
CA ASN A 249 -6.66 -20.99 7.15
C ASN A 249 -8.14 -20.58 7.33
N PRO A 250 -8.89 -21.21 8.27
CA PRO A 250 -10.30 -20.91 8.48
C PRO A 250 -10.57 -19.49 8.98
N GLN A 251 -9.58 -18.77 9.50
CA GLN A 251 -9.72 -17.39 9.96
C GLN A 251 -9.69 -16.38 8.79
N ILE A 252 -9.07 -16.73 7.66
CA ILE A 252 -9.02 -15.83 6.51
C ILE A 252 -10.37 -15.85 5.79
N GLU A 253 -11.06 -14.73 5.83
CA GLU A 253 -12.39 -14.55 5.22
C GLU A 253 -12.33 -13.88 3.86
N ARG A 254 -11.26 -13.12 3.60
CA ARG A 254 -11.12 -12.26 2.41
C ARG A 254 -9.71 -12.28 1.84
N LEU A 255 -9.62 -12.29 0.52
CA LEU A 255 -8.38 -12.11 -0.23
C LEU A 255 -8.42 -10.77 -0.98
N GLN A 256 -7.37 -9.96 -0.81
CA GLN A 256 -7.20 -8.68 -1.46
C GLN A 256 -6.11 -8.74 -2.53
N VAL A 257 -6.27 -7.92 -3.56
CA VAL A 257 -5.27 -7.69 -4.61
C VAL A 257 -5.28 -6.22 -4.99
N ARG A 258 -4.16 -5.75 -5.53
CA ARG A 258 -4.06 -4.40 -6.06
C ARG A 258 -3.48 -4.39 -7.47
N ALA A 259 -3.81 -3.36 -8.24
CA ALA A 259 -3.22 -3.09 -9.54
C ALA A 259 -3.20 -1.59 -9.82
N HIS A 260 -2.12 -1.10 -10.42
CA HIS A 260 -2.03 0.28 -10.88
C HIS A 260 -2.87 0.52 -12.13
N ASP A 261 -3.15 1.79 -12.41
CA ASP A 261 -4.00 2.19 -13.54
C ASP A 261 -3.46 1.76 -14.92
N HIS A 262 -2.15 1.62 -15.07
CA HIS A 262 -1.50 1.11 -16.28
C HIS A 262 -1.52 -0.42 -16.41
N GLU A 263 -1.72 -1.17 -15.33
CA GLU A 263 -1.73 -2.63 -15.30
C GLU A 263 -3.08 -3.23 -15.75
N LYS A 264 -3.51 -2.91 -16.97
CA LYS A 264 -4.83 -3.30 -17.50
C LYS A 264 -5.04 -4.82 -17.53
N ALA A 265 -3.98 -5.59 -17.76
CA ALA A 265 -4.05 -7.05 -17.80
C ALA A 265 -4.36 -7.64 -16.40
N ALA A 266 -3.72 -7.14 -15.34
CA ALA A 266 -3.98 -7.54 -13.96
C ALA A 266 -5.41 -7.16 -13.53
N GLN A 267 -5.84 -5.92 -13.79
CA GLN A 267 -7.22 -5.48 -13.53
C GLN A 267 -8.26 -6.36 -14.23
N ALA A 268 -8.02 -6.71 -15.50
CA ALA A 268 -8.92 -7.59 -16.27
C ALA A 268 -8.91 -9.02 -15.71
N LEU A 269 -7.77 -9.52 -15.24
CA LEU A 269 -7.66 -10.82 -14.60
C LEU A 269 -8.52 -10.85 -13.33
N TYR A 270 -8.31 -9.91 -12.40
CA TYR A 270 -9.02 -9.86 -11.13
C TYR A 270 -10.54 -9.79 -11.31
N LYS A 271 -11.01 -8.90 -12.18
CA LYS A 271 -12.45 -8.79 -12.51
C LYS A 271 -13.04 -10.09 -13.07
N ARG A 272 -12.31 -10.78 -13.96
CA ARG A 272 -12.76 -12.08 -14.52
C ARG A 272 -12.81 -13.20 -13.47
N LEU A 273 -11.99 -13.12 -12.44
CA LEU A 273 -11.96 -14.07 -11.33
C LEU A 273 -12.97 -13.74 -10.24
N GLY A 274 -13.77 -12.69 -10.40
CA GLY A 274 -14.84 -12.32 -9.47
C GLY A 274 -14.44 -11.33 -8.38
N PHE A 275 -13.20 -10.84 -8.39
CA PHE A 275 -12.80 -9.79 -7.45
C PHE A 275 -13.59 -8.51 -7.70
N GLN A 276 -14.11 -7.92 -6.64
CA GLN A 276 -14.85 -6.68 -6.66
C GLN A 276 -13.97 -5.50 -6.27
N PRO A 277 -14.11 -4.33 -6.92
CA PRO A 277 -13.37 -3.13 -6.51
C PRO A 277 -13.82 -2.69 -5.11
N THR A 278 -12.86 -2.35 -4.26
CA THR A 278 -13.11 -1.91 -2.87
C THR A 278 -12.73 -0.45 -2.66
N SER A 279 -11.58 -0.03 -3.19
CA SER A 279 -11.08 1.33 -3.07
C SER A 279 -10.14 1.68 -4.22
N ALA A 280 -9.80 2.95 -4.32
CA ALA A 280 -8.78 3.44 -5.23
C ALA A 280 -8.02 4.60 -4.59
N VAL A 281 -6.70 4.56 -4.61
CA VAL A 281 -5.82 5.57 -4.02
C VAL A 281 -5.01 6.23 -5.12
N VAL A 282 -4.96 7.55 -5.13
CA VAL A 282 -4.12 8.32 -6.07
C VAL A 282 -2.80 8.66 -5.40
N THR A 283 -1.70 8.25 -6.01
CA THR A 283 -0.37 8.68 -5.60
C THR A 283 -0.08 10.06 -6.17
N TYR A 284 0.19 10.99 -5.28
CA TYR A 284 0.66 12.34 -5.59
C TYR A 284 2.12 12.48 -5.17
N ALA A 285 2.91 13.20 -5.97
CA ALA A 285 4.29 13.54 -5.63
C ALA A 285 4.54 15.05 -5.75
N LEU A 286 5.46 15.56 -4.93
CA LEU A 286 5.98 16.91 -4.97
C LEU A 286 7.49 16.86 -4.74
N GLU A 287 8.27 17.34 -5.72
CA GLU A 287 9.71 17.53 -5.57
C GLU A 287 10.01 18.80 -4.75
N LEU A 288 10.97 18.69 -3.82
CA LEU A 288 11.26 19.72 -2.81
C LEU A 288 12.61 20.41 -3.02
N TYR A 289 12.93 20.83 -4.23
CA TYR A 289 14.16 21.55 -4.53
C TYR A 289 14.27 22.91 -3.84
#